data_fd85877a610de45f15fe060781558a18
#
_entry.id   fd85877a610de45f15fe060781558a18
#
_cell.length_a   1.000
_cell.length_b   1.000
_cell.length_c   1.000
_cell.angle_alpha   90.00
_cell.angle_beta   90.00
_cell.angle_gamma   90.00
#
_symmetry.space_group_name_H-M   'P 1'
#
loop_
_entity.id
_entity.type
_entity.pdbx_description
1 polymer ?
#
loop_
_entity_poly.entity_id
_entity_poly.type
_entity_poly.pdbx_seq_one_letter_code
_entity_poly.pdbx_strand_id
1 'polypeptide(L)'
;GALVWLAMGTASIRARIVYPPPLEDFTWDILLIELSAMNLFGLFFTWAILVRKKAAAHKRLLFFATLVLLQAAVDRTRWLPGLDAAFYMRFIYLDVLIMPLFIYDLVTARRIHKMTMIGSMIIIILQIAVTNTLGSPAWHQFWFNRLAPFVEQVVEIKPSDAQTEPLLGDYGDKAWHMTVSRSGGKLYLKLPDQPKFEMAATAENEWFLRTMIWKLSFIRGADGSVIKIINKQPNITWEAPRLKFH
;
A
#
# COMPACT_ATOMS: atom_id res chain seq x y z
N GLY A 1 17.86 10.63 -5.97
CA GLY A 1 16.58 11.31 -5.71
C GLY A 1 15.58 11.13 -6.83
N ALA A 2 15.87 11.64 -8.06
CA ALA A 2 14.93 11.57 -9.18
C ALA A 2 14.56 10.13 -9.59
N LEU A 3 15.52 9.21 -9.62
CA LEU A 3 15.27 7.81 -9.92
C LEU A 3 14.36 7.15 -8.87
N VAL A 4 14.58 7.44 -7.59
CA VAL A 4 13.72 6.94 -6.50
C VAL A 4 12.31 7.49 -6.65
N TRP A 5 12.17 8.77 -6.93
CA TRP A 5 10.89 9.42 -7.16
C TRP A 5 10.11 8.77 -8.32
N LEU A 6 10.76 8.59 -9.48
CA LEU A 6 10.16 7.91 -10.63
C LEU A 6 9.79 6.45 -10.33
N ALA A 7 10.68 5.70 -9.65
CA ALA A 7 10.44 4.31 -9.32
C ALA A 7 9.25 4.13 -8.37
N MET A 8 9.12 4.98 -7.35
CA MET A 8 7.99 4.95 -6.43
C MET A 8 6.67 5.26 -7.14
N GLY A 9 6.62 6.33 -7.95
CA GLY A 9 5.41 6.72 -8.67
C GLY A 9 4.97 5.68 -9.70
N THR A 10 5.91 5.14 -10.47
CA THR A 10 5.60 4.09 -11.45
C THR A 10 5.16 2.80 -10.78
N ALA A 11 5.76 2.40 -9.65
CA ALA A 11 5.38 1.21 -8.91
C ALA A 11 3.95 1.34 -8.35
N SER A 12 3.61 2.49 -7.75
CA SER A 12 2.28 2.76 -7.19
C SER A 12 1.19 2.72 -8.27
N ILE A 13 1.41 3.37 -9.41
CA ILE A 13 0.44 3.37 -10.52
C ILE A 13 0.35 1.98 -11.17
N ARG A 14 1.49 1.33 -11.42
CA ARG A 14 1.53 0.00 -12.04
C ARG A 14 0.77 -1.05 -11.21
N ALA A 15 0.86 -0.98 -9.89
CA ALA A 15 0.12 -1.88 -9.02
C ALA A 15 -1.40 -1.81 -9.26
N ARG A 16 -1.96 -0.61 -9.52
CA ARG A 16 -3.39 -0.40 -9.80
C ARG A 16 -3.79 -0.74 -11.22
N ILE A 17 -2.84 -0.73 -12.16
CA ILE A 17 -3.08 -1.18 -13.55
C ILE A 17 -3.13 -2.71 -13.62
N VAL A 18 -2.17 -3.38 -12.98
CA VAL A 18 -2.07 -4.85 -13.01
C VAL A 18 -3.19 -5.51 -12.18
N TYR A 19 -3.62 -4.84 -11.10
CA TYR A 19 -4.69 -5.33 -10.21
C TYR A 19 -5.61 -4.16 -9.86
N PRO A 20 -6.53 -3.80 -10.77
CA PRO A 20 -7.44 -2.69 -10.53
C PRO A 20 -8.34 -3.00 -9.34
N PRO A 21 -8.29 -2.21 -8.27
CA PRO A 21 -9.21 -2.38 -7.17
C PRO A 21 -10.62 -1.97 -7.58
N PRO A 22 -11.67 -2.49 -6.95
CA PRO A 22 -13.03 -1.98 -7.10
C PRO A 22 -13.07 -0.47 -6.85
N LEU A 23 -14.01 0.24 -7.48
CA LEU A 23 -14.10 1.70 -7.39
C LEU A 23 -14.18 2.23 -5.94
N GLU A 24 -14.85 1.49 -5.07
CA GLU A 24 -15.05 1.86 -3.64
C GLU A 24 -13.94 1.37 -2.72
N ASP A 25 -12.88 0.76 -3.28
CA ASP A 25 -11.80 0.17 -2.47
C ASP A 25 -10.87 1.25 -1.91
N PHE A 26 -10.51 1.11 -0.64
CA PHE A 26 -9.55 1.99 0.06
C PHE A 26 -8.15 2.03 -0.61
N THR A 27 -7.85 1.14 -1.52
CA THR A 27 -6.60 1.14 -2.29
C THR A 27 -6.40 2.42 -3.09
N TRP A 28 -7.48 3.11 -3.49
CA TRP A 28 -7.41 4.42 -4.13
C TRP A 28 -6.97 5.53 -3.18
N ASP A 29 -7.33 5.42 -1.91
CA ASP A 29 -6.88 6.32 -0.85
C ASP A 29 -5.39 6.09 -0.55
N ILE A 30 -4.93 4.84 -0.57
CA ILE A 30 -3.50 4.54 -0.46
C ILE A 30 -2.72 5.20 -1.61
N LEU A 31 -3.25 5.19 -2.83
CA LEU A 31 -2.63 5.89 -3.96
C LEU A 31 -2.51 7.40 -3.70
N LEU A 32 -3.53 8.03 -3.12
CA LEU A 32 -3.50 9.44 -2.73
C LEU A 32 -2.34 9.72 -1.76
N ILE A 33 -2.20 8.89 -0.74
CA ILE A 33 -1.16 9.02 0.28
C ILE A 33 0.23 8.85 -0.33
N GLU A 34 0.42 7.79 -1.14
CA GLU A 34 1.69 7.49 -1.79
C GLU A 34 2.11 8.62 -2.74
N LEU A 35 1.21 9.09 -3.60
CA LEU A 35 1.48 10.19 -4.53
C LEU A 35 1.76 11.50 -3.79
N SER A 36 1.06 11.78 -2.71
CA SER A 36 1.27 12.97 -1.88
C SER A 36 2.65 12.96 -1.24
N ALA A 37 3.05 11.87 -0.61
CA ALA A 37 4.38 11.71 0.00
C ALA A 37 5.49 11.81 -1.06
N MET A 38 5.30 11.15 -2.21
CA MET A 38 6.25 11.18 -3.31
C MET A 38 6.44 12.61 -3.87
N ASN A 39 5.35 13.34 -4.09
CA ASN A 39 5.42 14.71 -4.62
C ASN A 39 6.06 15.67 -3.62
N LEU A 40 5.75 15.53 -2.32
CA LEU A 40 6.44 16.29 -1.27
C LEU A 40 7.93 16.01 -1.22
N PHE A 41 8.31 14.73 -1.28
CA PHE A 41 9.72 14.35 -1.36
C PHE A 41 10.38 15.01 -2.55
N GLY A 42 9.80 14.91 -3.74
CA GLY A 42 10.31 15.51 -4.96
C GLY A 42 10.47 17.03 -4.84
N LEU A 43 9.45 17.69 -4.28
CA LEU A 43 9.46 19.15 -4.04
C LEU A 43 10.61 19.56 -3.11
N PHE A 44 10.66 19.00 -1.90
CA PHE A 44 11.67 19.36 -0.90
C PHE A 44 13.09 19.00 -1.35
N PHE A 45 13.26 17.83 -1.97
CA PHE A 45 14.55 17.39 -2.49
C PHE A 45 15.06 18.31 -3.60
N THR A 46 14.22 18.62 -4.59
CA THR A 46 14.58 19.53 -5.68
C THR A 46 14.90 20.93 -5.14
N TRP A 47 14.06 21.43 -4.24
CA TRP A 47 14.30 22.72 -3.61
C TRP A 47 15.59 22.74 -2.80
N ALA A 48 15.89 21.67 -2.06
CA ALA A 48 17.16 21.55 -1.35
C ALA A 48 18.37 21.65 -2.30
N ILE A 49 18.32 21.02 -3.46
CA ILE A 49 19.40 21.09 -4.47
C ILE A 49 19.53 22.52 -5.03
N LEU A 50 18.42 23.19 -5.32
CA LEU A 50 18.44 24.57 -5.83
C LEU A 50 19.08 25.56 -4.85
N VAL A 51 18.85 25.36 -3.55
CA VAL A 51 19.41 26.22 -2.50
C VAL A 51 20.67 25.66 -1.84
N ARG A 52 21.35 24.71 -2.46
CA ARG A 52 22.51 24.00 -1.87
C ARG A 52 23.63 24.91 -1.35
N LYS A 53 23.79 26.10 -1.94
CA LYS A 53 24.75 27.11 -1.48
C LYS A 53 24.37 27.77 -0.14
N LYS A 54 23.11 27.67 0.29
CA LYS A 54 22.59 28.17 1.57
C LYS A 54 22.46 26.99 2.55
N ALA A 55 23.56 26.62 3.21
CA ALA A 55 23.66 25.39 4.01
C ALA A 55 22.52 25.20 5.03
N ALA A 56 22.10 26.30 5.70
CA ALA A 56 21.02 26.24 6.68
C ALA A 56 19.66 25.87 6.05
N ALA A 57 19.33 26.41 4.89
CA ALA A 57 18.11 26.10 4.15
C ALA A 57 18.17 24.68 3.55
N HIS A 58 19.30 24.34 2.95
CA HIS A 58 19.53 23.03 2.34
C HIS A 58 19.30 21.88 3.31
N LYS A 59 19.92 21.92 4.50
CA LYS A 59 19.78 20.90 5.54
C LYS A 59 18.33 20.71 5.99
N ARG A 60 17.57 21.79 6.16
CA ARG A 60 16.16 21.75 6.58
C ARG A 60 15.26 21.13 5.53
N LEU A 61 15.46 21.50 4.26
CA LEU A 61 14.69 20.94 3.16
C LEU A 61 15.00 19.45 2.95
N LEU A 62 16.25 19.00 3.12
CA LEU A 62 16.59 17.59 3.12
C LEU A 62 15.93 16.84 4.31
N PHE A 63 15.89 17.47 5.48
CA PHE A 63 15.18 16.91 6.63
C PHE A 63 13.70 16.68 6.30
N PHE A 64 13.00 17.67 5.72
CA PHE A 64 11.60 17.51 5.31
C PHE A 64 11.44 16.45 4.22
N ALA A 65 12.33 16.40 3.23
CA ALA A 65 12.30 15.36 2.21
C ALA A 65 12.43 13.95 2.82
N THR A 66 13.28 13.77 3.82
CA THR A 66 13.41 12.49 4.51
C THR A 66 12.18 12.19 5.37
N LEU A 67 11.68 13.21 6.07
CA LEU A 67 10.55 13.06 7.00
C LEU A 67 9.29 12.53 6.30
N VAL A 68 8.96 13.07 5.12
CA VAL A 68 7.74 12.65 4.40
C VAL A 68 7.79 11.19 3.95
N LEU A 69 8.96 10.59 3.80
CA LEU A 69 9.12 9.18 3.50
C LEU A 69 8.92 8.26 4.72
N LEU A 70 9.02 8.81 5.93
CA LEU A 70 8.82 8.04 7.16
C LEU A 70 7.36 7.66 7.41
N GLN A 71 6.41 8.25 6.70
CA GLN A 71 4.99 7.90 6.84
C GLN A 71 4.75 6.41 6.70
N ALA A 72 5.35 5.76 5.69
CA ALA A 72 5.22 4.33 5.50
C ALA A 72 5.83 3.48 6.65
N ALA A 73 6.82 4.02 7.36
CA ALA A 73 7.37 3.39 8.57
C ALA A 73 6.42 3.56 9.75
N VAL A 74 5.85 4.75 9.95
CA VAL A 74 4.84 5.01 10.98
C VAL A 74 3.64 4.08 10.81
N ASP A 75 3.13 3.92 9.59
CA ASP A 75 2.00 3.04 9.29
C ASP A 75 2.24 1.57 9.65
N ARG A 76 3.50 1.13 9.62
CA ARG A 76 3.88 -0.24 9.99
C ARG A 76 4.17 -0.43 11.47
N THR A 77 4.23 0.64 12.23
CA THR A 77 4.59 0.62 13.66
C THR A 77 3.35 0.38 14.52
N ARG A 78 2.87 -0.87 14.56
CA ARG A 78 1.59 -1.26 15.18
C ARG A 78 1.48 -0.99 16.69
N TRP A 79 2.61 -0.77 17.39
CA TRP A 79 2.62 -0.46 18.81
C TRP A 79 2.36 1.02 19.13
N LEU A 80 2.30 1.90 18.14
CA LEU A 80 1.95 3.31 18.36
C LEU A 80 0.46 3.45 18.69
N PRO A 81 0.10 4.10 19.81
CA PRO A 81 -1.28 4.22 20.22
C PRO A 81 -2.12 5.06 19.21
N GLY A 82 -3.36 4.65 18.99
CA GLY A 82 -4.34 5.42 18.22
C GLY A 82 -4.20 5.34 16.70
N LEU A 83 -3.22 4.61 16.14
CA LEU A 83 -3.10 4.46 14.68
C LEU A 83 -4.33 3.81 14.05
N ASP A 84 -4.98 2.89 14.76
CA ASP A 84 -6.19 2.20 14.30
C ASP A 84 -7.47 3.03 14.55
N ALA A 85 -7.41 4.04 15.41
CA ALA A 85 -8.57 4.85 15.78
C ALA A 85 -8.93 5.88 14.70
N ALA A 86 -7.93 6.52 14.10
CA ALA A 86 -8.15 7.52 13.07
C ALA A 86 -6.95 7.70 12.14
N PHE A 87 -7.22 7.88 10.86
CA PHE A 87 -6.16 8.03 9.86
C PHE A 87 -5.22 9.22 10.13
N TYR A 88 -5.76 10.36 10.59
CA TYR A 88 -4.97 11.57 10.87
C TYR A 88 -3.93 11.39 12.00
N MET A 89 -4.07 10.37 12.86
CA MET A 89 -3.07 10.07 13.89
C MET A 89 -1.68 9.80 13.29
N ARG A 90 -1.62 9.24 12.10
CA ARG A 90 -0.37 9.02 11.36
C ARG A 90 0.35 10.32 11.06
N PHE A 91 -0.41 11.36 10.73
CA PHE A 91 0.14 12.69 10.47
C PHE A 91 0.63 13.36 11.76
N ILE A 92 -0.09 13.22 12.87
CA ILE A 92 0.33 13.74 14.18
C ILE A 92 1.71 13.18 14.57
N TYR A 93 1.95 11.90 14.36
CA TYR A 93 3.28 11.31 14.63
C TYR A 93 4.38 11.92 13.76
N LEU A 94 4.10 12.19 12.49
CA LEU A 94 5.05 12.89 11.63
C LEU A 94 5.29 14.32 12.08
N ASP A 95 4.23 15.03 12.53
CA ASP A 95 4.34 16.41 13.02
C ASP A 95 5.15 16.49 14.30
N VAL A 96 5.01 15.50 15.20
CA VAL A 96 5.87 15.37 16.38
C VAL A 96 7.35 15.26 15.98
N LEU A 97 7.67 14.56 14.89
CA LEU A 97 9.04 14.46 14.38
C LEU A 97 9.58 15.77 13.78
N ILE A 98 8.74 16.78 13.53
CA ILE A 98 9.18 18.13 13.13
C ILE A 98 9.64 18.94 14.34
N MET A 99 9.12 18.65 15.55
CA MET A 99 9.41 19.42 16.76
C MET A 99 10.92 19.57 17.08
N PRO A 100 11.76 18.52 16.95
CA PRO A 100 13.21 18.68 17.14
C PRO A 100 13.84 19.77 16.27
N LEU A 101 13.32 19.98 15.06
CA LEU A 101 13.83 21.04 14.16
C LEU A 101 13.47 22.45 14.69
N PHE A 102 12.26 22.63 15.24
CA PHE A 102 11.86 23.87 15.91
C PHE A 102 12.72 24.12 17.16
N ILE A 103 12.91 23.11 17.98
CA ILE A 103 13.77 23.21 19.18
C ILE A 103 15.20 23.60 18.77
N TYR A 104 15.76 22.94 17.76
CA TYR A 104 17.09 23.25 17.24
C TYR A 104 17.19 24.72 16.80
N ASP A 105 16.21 25.25 16.07
CA ASP A 105 16.19 26.61 15.61
C ASP A 105 16.14 27.62 16.77
N LEU A 106 15.32 27.35 17.79
CA LEU A 106 15.19 28.20 18.96
C LEU A 106 16.46 28.21 19.82
N VAL A 107 17.05 27.02 20.05
CA VAL A 107 18.27 26.91 20.86
C VAL A 107 19.47 27.51 20.15
N THR A 108 19.62 27.29 18.84
CA THR A 108 20.82 27.67 18.09
C THR A 108 20.78 29.12 17.62
N ALA A 109 19.62 29.55 17.10
CA ALA A 109 19.46 30.84 16.44
C ALA A 109 18.52 31.80 17.20
N ARG A 110 17.92 31.37 18.31
CA ARG A 110 16.88 32.08 19.08
C ARG A 110 15.71 32.58 18.21
N ARG A 111 15.52 32.01 17.05
CA ARG A 111 14.42 32.30 16.11
C ARG A 111 14.20 31.14 15.18
N ILE A 112 12.96 30.92 14.81
CA ILE A 112 12.60 29.85 13.86
C ILE A 112 13.08 30.28 12.45
N HIS A 113 13.76 29.36 11.77
CA HIS A 113 14.27 29.61 10.42
C HIS A 113 13.11 29.62 9.42
N LYS A 114 13.14 30.51 8.42
CA LYS A 114 12.07 30.62 7.39
C LYS A 114 11.75 29.30 6.70
N MET A 115 12.76 28.47 6.41
CA MET A 115 12.54 27.17 5.75
C MET A 115 11.89 26.16 6.68
N THR A 116 12.11 26.23 8.00
CA THR A 116 11.38 25.42 8.98
C THR A 116 9.89 25.76 8.96
N MET A 117 9.56 27.04 9.03
CA MET A 117 8.16 27.51 8.96
C MET A 117 7.49 27.09 7.65
N ILE A 118 8.11 27.41 6.51
CA ILE A 118 7.52 27.14 5.20
C ILE A 118 7.37 25.64 4.98
N GLY A 119 8.40 24.84 5.30
CA GLY A 119 8.35 23.40 5.14
C GLY A 119 7.25 22.74 5.98
N SER A 120 7.13 23.14 7.25
CA SER A 120 6.06 22.66 8.13
C SER A 120 4.67 23.07 7.63
N MET A 121 4.49 24.31 7.18
CA MET A 121 3.21 24.76 6.62
C MET A 121 2.83 23.95 5.38
N ILE A 122 3.74 23.67 4.46
CA ILE A 122 3.49 22.88 3.26
C ILE A 122 3.02 21.48 3.66
N ILE A 123 3.70 20.83 4.62
CA ILE A 123 3.32 19.50 5.10
C ILE A 123 1.91 19.53 5.70
N ILE A 124 1.62 20.44 6.63
CA ILE A 124 0.32 20.53 7.31
C ILE A 124 -0.81 20.81 6.31
N ILE A 125 -0.60 21.76 5.38
CA ILE A 125 -1.62 22.06 4.35
C ILE A 125 -1.92 20.82 3.51
N LEU A 126 -0.89 20.08 3.10
CA LEU A 126 -1.11 18.87 2.31
C LEU A 126 -1.77 17.75 3.14
N GLN A 127 -1.40 17.58 4.40
CA GLN A 127 -2.05 16.62 5.30
C GLN A 127 -3.55 16.91 5.45
N ILE A 128 -3.92 18.21 5.60
CA ILE A 128 -5.32 18.62 5.63
C ILE A 128 -6.00 18.30 4.29
N ALA A 129 -5.36 18.62 3.16
CA ALA A 129 -5.91 18.32 1.84
C ALA A 129 -6.11 16.82 1.63
N VAL A 130 -5.11 16.00 1.97
CA VAL A 130 -5.21 14.52 1.89
C VAL A 130 -6.35 14.02 2.78
N THR A 131 -6.42 14.43 4.04
CA THR A 131 -7.46 13.99 4.98
C THR A 131 -8.87 14.32 4.48
N ASN A 132 -9.07 15.49 3.87
CA ASN A 132 -10.36 15.88 3.30
C ASN A 132 -10.69 15.17 1.97
N THR A 133 -9.70 14.59 1.31
CA THR A 133 -9.86 13.87 0.03
C THR A 133 -10.04 12.37 0.23
N LEU A 134 -9.63 11.82 1.38
CA LEU A 134 -9.79 10.40 1.69
C LEU A 134 -11.26 9.98 1.62
N GLY A 135 -11.52 8.83 0.98
CA GLY A 135 -12.87 8.32 0.74
C GLY A 135 -13.67 9.12 -0.29
N SER A 136 -13.05 10.07 -0.98
CA SER A 136 -13.74 10.89 -1.98
C SER A 136 -14.10 10.09 -3.23
N PRO A 137 -15.39 9.95 -3.57
CA PRO A 137 -15.80 9.28 -4.81
C PRO A 137 -15.20 9.93 -6.07
N ALA A 138 -15.02 11.26 -6.05
CA ALA A 138 -14.43 12.01 -7.18
C ALA A 138 -12.95 11.62 -7.40
N TRP A 139 -12.18 11.43 -6.33
CA TRP A 139 -10.80 10.96 -6.40
C TRP A 139 -10.72 9.54 -6.95
N HIS A 140 -11.54 8.62 -6.40
CA HIS A 140 -11.60 7.23 -6.83
C HIS A 140 -12.00 7.14 -8.32
N GLN A 141 -13.07 7.83 -8.72
CA GLN A 141 -13.56 7.84 -10.10
C GLN A 141 -12.54 8.43 -11.08
N PHE A 142 -11.83 9.51 -10.67
CA PHE A 142 -10.79 10.13 -11.50
C PHE A 142 -9.69 9.11 -11.86
N TRP A 143 -9.14 8.41 -10.85
CA TRP A 143 -8.06 7.45 -11.08
C TRP A 143 -8.55 6.18 -11.76
N PHE A 144 -9.71 5.68 -11.35
CA PHE A 144 -10.33 4.52 -12.00
C PHE A 144 -10.48 4.75 -13.51
N ASN A 145 -11.10 5.85 -13.91
CA ASN A 145 -11.27 6.19 -15.33
C ASN A 145 -9.94 6.42 -16.05
N ARG A 146 -8.96 7.01 -15.36
CA ARG A 146 -7.66 7.32 -15.96
C ARG A 146 -6.83 6.07 -16.21
N LEU A 147 -6.94 5.08 -15.35
CA LEU A 147 -6.17 3.83 -15.46
C LEU A 147 -6.91 2.74 -16.24
N ALA A 148 -8.22 2.81 -16.35
CA ALA A 148 -9.06 1.82 -17.07
C ALA A 148 -8.54 1.45 -18.47
N PRO A 149 -8.04 2.37 -19.32
CA PRO A 149 -7.52 2.03 -20.64
C PRO A 149 -6.23 1.19 -20.61
N PHE A 150 -5.51 1.20 -19.49
CA PHE A 150 -4.24 0.48 -19.32
C PHE A 150 -4.40 -0.81 -18.51
N VAL A 151 -5.59 -1.05 -17.98
CA VAL A 151 -5.89 -2.25 -17.19
C VAL A 151 -5.95 -3.42 -18.17
N GLU A 152 -5.10 -4.44 -17.92
CA GLU A 152 -5.24 -5.72 -18.58
C GLU A 152 -6.63 -6.27 -18.21
N GLN A 153 -7.50 -6.45 -19.19
CA GLN A 153 -8.84 -7.02 -18.94
C GLN A 153 -8.66 -8.48 -18.51
N VAL A 154 -8.59 -8.69 -17.22
CA VAL A 154 -8.66 -10.03 -16.66
C VAL A 154 -10.11 -10.47 -16.77
N VAL A 155 -10.39 -11.38 -17.67
CA VAL A 155 -11.72 -11.98 -17.81
C VAL A 155 -11.96 -12.84 -16.57
N GLU A 156 -12.78 -12.34 -15.67
CA GLU A 156 -13.19 -13.10 -14.50
C GLU A 156 -14.25 -14.11 -14.88
N ILE A 157 -14.08 -15.33 -14.40
CA ILE A 157 -15.12 -16.35 -14.48
C ILE A 157 -15.78 -16.51 -13.11
N LYS A 158 -17.00 -17.01 -13.09
CA LYS A 158 -17.72 -17.41 -11.87
C LYS A 158 -17.80 -18.95 -11.81
N PRO A 159 -16.83 -19.63 -11.19
CA PRO A 159 -16.89 -21.06 -11.01
C PRO A 159 -18.10 -21.45 -10.16
N SER A 160 -18.65 -22.61 -10.44
CA SER A 160 -19.73 -23.20 -9.63
C SER A 160 -19.24 -23.57 -8.23
N ASP A 161 -20.19 -23.73 -7.31
CA ASP A 161 -19.86 -24.19 -5.95
C ASP A 161 -19.16 -25.55 -5.95
N ALA A 162 -19.55 -26.45 -6.82
CA ALA A 162 -18.92 -27.77 -6.98
C ALA A 162 -17.45 -27.68 -7.43
N GLN A 163 -17.09 -26.67 -8.25
CA GLN A 163 -15.71 -26.45 -8.69
C GLN A 163 -14.86 -25.80 -7.60
N THR A 164 -15.48 -24.99 -6.74
CA THR A 164 -14.78 -24.24 -5.70
C THR A 164 -14.68 -25.00 -4.36
N GLU A 165 -15.56 -25.94 -4.09
CA GLU A 165 -15.54 -26.74 -2.86
C GLU A 165 -14.20 -27.46 -2.62
N PRO A 166 -13.58 -28.10 -3.62
CA PRO A 166 -12.28 -28.74 -3.45
C PRO A 166 -11.13 -27.79 -3.11
N LEU A 167 -11.29 -26.47 -3.37
CA LEU A 167 -10.27 -25.44 -3.10
C LEU A 167 -10.24 -25.04 -1.63
N LEU A 168 -11.31 -25.28 -0.87
CA LEU A 168 -11.41 -24.89 0.53
C LEU A 168 -10.45 -25.72 1.39
N GLY A 169 -9.83 -25.07 2.37
CA GLY A 169 -8.93 -25.71 3.33
C GLY A 169 -7.68 -24.91 3.63
N ASP A 170 -6.75 -25.55 4.32
CA ASP A 170 -5.50 -24.95 4.76
C ASP A 170 -4.33 -25.42 3.92
N TYR A 171 -3.42 -24.49 3.62
CA TYR A 171 -2.28 -24.71 2.75
C TYR A 171 -1.03 -24.08 3.35
N GLY A 172 0.09 -24.78 3.31
CA GLY A 172 1.36 -24.33 3.87
C GLY A 172 2.03 -25.39 4.72
N ASP A 173 2.53 -24.98 5.88
CA ASP A 173 3.10 -25.87 6.89
C ASP A 173 2.47 -25.61 8.28
N LYS A 174 2.91 -26.36 9.29
CA LYS A 174 2.36 -26.22 10.65
C LYS A 174 2.71 -24.87 11.32
N ALA A 175 3.80 -24.26 10.90
CA ALA A 175 4.25 -22.98 11.48
C ALA A 175 3.63 -21.78 10.76
N TRP A 176 3.40 -21.90 9.44
CA TRP A 176 2.80 -20.86 8.63
C TRP A 176 1.85 -21.46 7.59
N HIS A 177 0.59 -21.13 7.66
CA HIS A 177 -0.42 -21.61 6.71
C HIS A 177 -1.40 -20.51 6.33
N MET A 178 -1.97 -20.65 5.15
CA MET A 178 -3.08 -19.85 4.67
C MET A 178 -4.34 -20.68 4.58
N THR A 179 -5.47 -20.05 4.85
CA THR A 179 -6.79 -20.69 4.81
C THR A 179 -7.59 -20.14 3.64
N VAL A 180 -8.06 -21.02 2.77
CA VAL A 180 -9.06 -20.69 1.76
C VAL A 180 -10.44 -21.01 2.32
N SER A 181 -11.32 -20.03 2.38
CA SER A 181 -12.67 -20.13 2.95
C SER A 181 -13.71 -19.47 2.06
N ARG A 182 -14.98 -19.87 2.22
CA ARG A 182 -16.12 -19.27 1.52
C ARG A 182 -16.94 -18.42 2.47
N SER A 183 -17.36 -17.24 2.01
CA SER A 183 -18.28 -16.36 2.73
C SER A 183 -19.10 -15.55 1.73
N GLY A 184 -20.42 -15.50 1.87
CA GLY A 184 -21.31 -14.75 0.98
C GLY A 184 -21.21 -15.10 -0.50
N GLY A 185 -20.93 -16.40 -0.83
CA GLY A 185 -20.75 -16.84 -2.22
C GLY A 185 -19.42 -16.45 -2.88
N LYS A 186 -18.49 -15.89 -2.10
CA LYS A 186 -17.14 -15.52 -2.56
C LYS A 186 -16.09 -16.33 -1.83
N LEU A 187 -14.94 -16.56 -2.49
CA LEU A 187 -13.78 -17.16 -1.84
C LEU A 187 -12.85 -16.11 -1.26
N TYR A 188 -12.26 -16.44 -0.14
CA TYR A 188 -11.31 -15.59 0.58
C TYR A 188 -10.08 -16.39 0.96
N LEU A 189 -8.92 -15.77 0.80
CA LEU A 189 -7.65 -16.24 1.36
C LEU A 189 -7.36 -15.48 2.65
N LYS A 190 -7.11 -16.20 3.73
CA LYS A 190 -6.67 -15.64 5.01
C LYS A 190 -5.23 -16.05 5.25
N LEU A 191 -4.37 -15.06 5.53
CA LEU A 191 -3.00 -15.24 5.99
C LEU A 191 -2.94 -15.06 7.51
N PRO A 192 -1.92 -15.63 8.21
CA PRO A 192 -1.70 -15.35 9.62
C PRO A 192 -1.59 -13.84 9.87
N ASP A 193 -2.24 -13.36 10.92
CA ASP A 193 -2.22 -11.95 11.37
C ASP A 193 -2.62 -10.91 10.31
N GLN A 194 -3.30 -11.32 9.24
CA GLN A 194 -3.76 -10.42 8.18
C GLN A 194 -5.28 -10.51 7.99
N PRO A 195 -5.91 -9.49 7.39
CA PRO A 195 -7.32 -9.56 7.00
C PRO A 195 -7.55 -10.65 5.94
N LYS A 196 -8.80 -10.98 5.69
CA LYS A 196 -9.19 -11.86 4.59
C LYS A 196 -9.11 -11.10 3.25
N PHE A 197 -8.54 -11.74 2.24
CA PHE A 197 -8.41 -11.20 0.88
C PHE A 197 -9.39 -11.90 -0.05
N GLU A 198 -10.24 -11.14 -0.75
CA GLU A 198 -11.17 -11.68 -1.74
C GLU A 198 -10.40 -12.26 -2.93
N MET A 199 -10.79 -13.47 -3.34
CA MET A 199 -10.23 -14.19 -4.47
C MET A 199 -11.16 -14.08 -5.67
N ALA A 200 -10.61 -13.91 -6.88
CA ALA A 200 -11.34 -13.96 -8.13
C ALA A 200 -10.68 -14.96 -9.09
N ALA A 201 -11.51 -15.71 -9.84
CA ALA A 201 -11.03 -16.73 -10.76
C ALA A 201 -10.83 -16.19 -12.17
N THR A 202 -9.75 -16.59 -12.82
CA THR A 202 -9.50 -16.37 -14.26
C THR A 202 -9.66 -17.65 -15.05
N ALA A 203 -9.48 -18.79 -14.40
CA ALA A 203 -9.75 -20.13 -14.90
C ALA A 203 -10.14 -21.02 -13.71
N GLU A 204 -10.54 -22.28 -13.96
CA GLU A 204 -10.99 -23.21 -12.91
C GLU A 204 -9.98 -23.34 -11.75
N ASN A 205 -8.69 -23.42 -12.08
CA ASN A 205 -7.63 -23.57 -11.08
C ASN A 205 -6.71 -22.33 -10.96
N GLU A 206 -7.01 -21.24 -11.68
CA GLU A 206 -6.21 -20.00 -11.68
C GLU A 206 -7.00 -18.89 -11.03
N TRP A 207 -6.45 -18.33 -9.97
CA TRP A 207 -7.08 -17.32 -9.14
C TRP A 207 -6.13 -16.16 -8.89
N PHE A 208 -6.65 -15.01 -8.52
CA PHE A 208 -5.86 -13.88 -8.05
C PHE A 208 -6.53 -13.23 -6.84
N LEU A 209 -5.76 -12.48 -6.06
CA LEU A 209 -6.28 -11.68 -4.97
C LEU A 209 -6.58 -10.26 -5.47
N ARG A 210 -7.78 -9.73 -5.17
CA ARG A 210 -8.20 -8.40 -5.67
C ARG A 210 -7.34 -7.25 -5.16
N THR A 211 -6.72 -7.39 -4.00
CA THR A 211 -5.98 -6.32 -3.32
C THR A 211 -4.49 -6.60 -3.18
N MET A 212 -4.00 -7.71 -3.73
CA MET A 212 -2.60 -8.12 -3.67
C MET A 212 -2.12 -8.64 -5.02
N ILE A 213 -0.82 -8.43 -5.31
CA ILE A 213 -0.16 -8.91 -6.53
C ILE A 213 0.13 -10.43 -6.44
N TRP A 214 -0.88 -11.22 -6.12
CA TRP A 214 -0.75 -12.67 -5.99
C TRP A 214 -1.62 -13.38 -7.01
N LYS A 215 -0.98 -14.24 -7.82
CA LYS A 215 -1.66 -15.21 -8.68
C LYS A 215 -1.52 -16.58 -8.04
N LEU A 216 -2.65 -17.25 -7.86
CA LEU A 216 -2.73 -18.53 -7.19
C LEU A 216 -3.13 -19.60 -8.19
N SER A 217 -2.29 -20.62 -8.36
CA SER A 217 -2.59 -21.78 -9.18
C SER A 217 -2.85 -22.98 -8.26
N PHE A 218 -4.06 -23.54 -8.29
CA PHE A 218 -4.41 -24.75 -7.55
C PHE A 218 -4.00 -25.98 -8.35
N ILE A 219 -3.12 -26.80 -7.82
CA ILE A 219 -2.64 -28.01 -8.47
C ILE A 219 -3.43 -29.20 -7.95
N ARG A 220 -4.00 -29.98 -8.88
CA ARG A 220 -4.77 -31.18 -8.57
C ARG A 220 -3.91 -32.43 -8.71
N GLY A 221 -4.17 -33.42 -7.86
CA GLY A 221 -3.63 -34.77 -7.97
C GLY A 221 -4.37 -35.59 -9.03
N ALA A 222 -3.93 -36.85 -9.23
CA ALA A 222 -4.54 -37.77 -10.17
C ALA A 222 -6.01 -38.17 -9.80
N ASP A 223 -6.37 -38.02 -8.55
CA ASP A 223 -7.71 -38.24 -8.01
C ASP A 223 -8.64 -37.01 -8.10
N GLY A 224 -8.16 -35.92 -8.71
CA GLY A 224 -8.87 -34.62 -8.82
C GLY A 224 -8.85 -33.76 -7.55
N SER A 225 -8.30 -34.26 -6.44
CA SER A 225 -8.16 -33.47 -5.21
C SER A 225 -7.09 -32.41 -5.37
N VAL A 226 -7.27 -31.24 -4.72
CA VAL A 226 -6.24 -30.19 -4.69
C VAL A 226 -5.15 -30.61 -3.71
N ILE A 227 -3.91 -30.65 -4.20
CA ILE A 227 -2.75 -31.09 -3.42
C ILE A 227 -1.86 -29.92 -2.94
N LYS A 228 -1.83 -28.81 -3.68
CA LYS A 228 -1.05 -27.62 -3.32
C LYS A 228 -1.56 -26.37 -4.04
N ILE A 229 -1.15 -25.22 -3.52
CA ILE A 229 -1.24 -23.92 -4.20
C ILE A 229 0.17 -23.51 -4.61
N ILE A 230 0.32 -23.02 -5.85
CA ILE A 230 1.49 -22.28 -6.29
C ILE A 230 1.13 -20.81 -6.28
N ASN A 231 1.85 -20.02 -5.49
CA ASN A 231 1.71 -18.58 -5.45
C ASN A 231 2.79 -17.94 -6.31
N LYS A 232 2.36 -17.17 -7.30
CA LYS A 232 3.24 -16.39 -8.18
C LYS A 232 3.12 -14.92 -7.85
N GLN A 233 4.23 -14.33 -7.45
CA GLN A 233 4.40 -12.90 -7.22
C GLN A 233 5.45 -12.35 -8.18
N PRO A 234 5.57 -11.03 -8.39
CA PRO A 234 6.52 -10.47 -9.37
C PRO A 234 7.98 -10.93 -9.21
N ASN A 235 8.41 -11.14 -7.97
CA ASN A 235 9.81 -11.44 -7.64
C ASN A 235 10.02 -12.81 -6.97
N ILE A 236 8.95 -13.54 -6.68
CA ILE A 236 9.04 -14.81 -5.97
C ILE A 236 7.88 -15.73 -6.37
N THR A 237 8.19 -17.01 -6.50
CA THR A 237 7.18 -18.09 -6.62
C THR A 237 7.43 -19.07 -5.50
N TRP A 238 6.39 -19.47 -4.79
CA TRP A 238 6.47 -20.47 -3.74
C TRP A 238 5.26 -21.38 -3.74
N GLU A 239 5.42 -22.54 -3.12
CA GLU A 239 4.41 -23.58 -3.07
C GLU A 239 3.91 -23.77 -1.64
N ALA A 240 2.61 -24.00 -1.50
CA ALA A 240 1.96 -24.31 -0.25
C ALA A 240 1.21 -25.65 -0.40
N PRO A 241 1.72 -26.76 0.15
CA PRO A 241 1.03 -28.02 0.14
C PRO A 241 -0.25 -27.94 0.96
N ARG A 242 -1.27 -28.72 0.57
CA ARG A 242 -2.51 -28.82 1.33
C ARG A 242 -2.26 -29.54 2.65
N LEU A 243 -2.70 -28.95 3.74
CA LEU A 243 -2.61 -29.57 5.05
C LEU A 243 -3.74 -30.58 5.22
N LYS A 244 -3.39 -31.80 5.62
CA LYS A 244 -4.35 -32.81 6.08
C LYS A 244 -4.37 -32.75 7.61
N PHE A 245 -5.43 -32.18 8.16
CA PHE A 245 -5.66 -32.31 9.60
C PHE A 245 -6.25 -33.72 9.82
N HIS A 246 -5.54 -34.53 10.57
CA HIS A 246 -6.02 -35.82 11.10
C HIS A 246 -6.79 -35.60 12.38
#